data_73c10978426a6686b62881b082b09a6a
#
_entry.id   73c10978426a6686b62881b082b09a6a
#
_cell.length_a   1.000
_cell.length_b   1.000
_cell.length_c   1.000
_cell.angle_alpha   90.00
_cell.angle_beta   90.00
_cell.angle_gamma   90.00
#
_symmetry.space_group_name_H-M   'P 1'
#
loop_
_entity.id
_entity.type
_entity.pdbx_description
1 polymer ?
#
loop_
_entity_poly.entity_id
_entity_poly.type
_entity_poly.pdbx_seq_one_letter_code
_entity_poly.pdbx_strand_id
1 'polypeptide(L)'
;MALHFSDAEFERRFDELKAVMEAEKLDAMLLFAQESMYWLTGYDTFGFCFFQCLVVTRDGEKVLLTRSADQRQARHTSNISDIRIWIDRGAASPVLQLKDMLFDMDLLGARIGIEYDTHGMTGKIALQLNSELTSFANISDASELIPDLRAVKSEEEIVYVRKAAELADKAFDAAMEEIRPGADEGRILSAMQGAIFEGGGDYPGNEFIIGSGHDALLCRYKAGRRVLGERDQITLEWAGSYRHYHAAMMRTVVVGTPTDRHQEMYQAAREALAAVETQLVPGKTFGDIFDAHAERMDAHGMMQHRLNACGYSLGARFTPSWMDTPMAYRGNPAEVKANMVIFMHMILMDSITDTAMTLGQTYLTTDGAPECLSTLPLDLPVKSG
;
A
#
# COMPACT_ATOMS: atom_id res chain seq x y z
N MET A 1 12.86 -3.02 -22.16
CA MET A 1 11.56 -3.53 -21.64
C MET A 1 10.57 -2.41 -21.94
N ALA A 2 9.34 -2.72 -22.30
CA ALA A 2 8.32 -1.67 -22.41
C ALA A 2 8.01 -1.12 -21.02
N LEU A 3 7.78 0.19 -20.91
CA LEU A 3 7.30 0.81 -19.68
C LEU A 3 5.94 0.21 -19.30
N HIS A 4 5.58 0.30 -18.04
CA HIS A 4 4.33 -0.27 -17.54
C HIS A 4 3.09 0.57 -17.94
N PHE A 5 3.31 1.83 -18.31
CA PHE A 5 2.26 2.77 -18.71
C PHE A 5 2.60 3.41 -20.06
N SER A 6 1.59 3.97 -20.70
CA SER A 6 1.75 4.74 -21.94
C SER A 6 2.47 6.06 -21.69
N ASP A 7 3.08 6.61 -22.74
CA ASP A 7 3.68 7.96 -22.68
C ASP A 7 2.63 9.02 -22.34
N ALA A 8 1.41 8.88 -22.87
CA ALA A 8 0.29 9.78 -22.56
C ALA A 8 -0.11 9.77 -21.09
N GLU A 9 -0.04 8.60 -20.43
CA GLU A 9 -0.29 8.49 -18.99
C GLU A 9 0.79 9.18 -18.18
N PHE A 10 2.06 9.05 -18.54
CA PHE A 10 3.15 9.77 -17.87
C PHE A 10 3.07 11.29 -18.08
N GLU A 11 2.65 11.74 -19.27
CA GLU A 11 2.42 13.17 -19.56
C GLU A 11 1.28 13.70 -18.69
N ARG A 12 0.13 13.00 -18.62
CA ARG A 12 -1.00 13.35 -17.76
C ARG A 12 -0.58 13.52 -16.28
N ARG A 13 0.16 12.55 -15.76
CA ARG A 13 0.66 12.57 -14.37
C ARG A 13 1.60 13.74 -14.11
N PHE A 14 2.45 14.03 -15.07
CA PHE A 14 3.34 15.18 -14.96
C PHE A 14 2.56 16.51 -14.99
N ASP A 15 1.55 16.65 -15.85
CA ASP A 15 0.71 17.84 -15.92
C ASP A 15 -0.06 18.08 -14.60
N GLU A 16 -0.55 17.01 -13.96
CA GLU A 16 -1.18 17.08 -12.64
C GLU A 16 -0.18 17.53 -11.57
N LEU A 17 1.02 16.94 -11.54
CA LEU A 17 2.08 17.35 -10.62
C LEU A 17 2.47 18.82 -10.84
N LYS A 18 2.61 19.24 -12.09
CA LYS A 18 2.92 20.62 -12.46
C LYS A 18 1.86 21.59 -11.93
N ALA A 19 0.58 21.28 -12.08
CA ALA A 19 -0.50 22.11 -11.57
C ALA A 19 -0.42 22.29 -10.04
N VAL A 20 -0.12 21.20 -9.31
CA VAL A 20 0.08 21.25 -7.86
C VAL A 20 1.33 22.06 -7.50
N MET A 21 2.44 21.87 -8.20
CA MET A 21 3.66 22.66 -7.98
C MET A 21 3.43 24.16 -8.23
N GLU A 22 2.60 24.51 -9.22
CA GLU A 22 2.22 25.91 -9.48
C GLU A 22 1.36 26.49 -8.35
N ALA A 23 0.38 25.73 -7.84
CA ALA A 23 -0.48 26.15 -6.73
C ALA A 23 0.34 26.38 -5.45
N GLU A 24 1.27 25.48 -5.13
CA GLU A 24 2.18 25.55 -3.99
C GLU A 24 3.38 26.48 -4.24
N LYS A 25 3.49 27.03 -5.46
CA LYS A 25 4.57 27.92 -5.91
C LYS A 25 5.96 27.26 -5.80
N LEU A 26 6.06 25.98 -6.04
CA LEU A 26 7.32 25.25 -6.07
C LEU A 26 7.99 25.37 -7.43
N ASP A 27 9.31 25.55 -7.45
CA ASP A 27 10.14 25.55 -8.66
C ASP A 27 10.65 24.16 -8.97
N ALA A 28 10.87 23.33 -7.92
CA ALA A 28 11.28 21.95 -8.06
C ALA A 28 10.75 21.09 -6.89
N MET A 29 10.73 19.77 -7.08
CA MET A 29 10.51 18.78 -6.04
C MET A 29 11.69 17.80 -5.96
N LEU A 30 12.05 17.38 -4.75
CA LEU A 30 12.96 16.28 -4.46
C LEU A 30 12.16 15.07 -4.01
N LEU A 31 12.06 14.09 -4.88
CA LEU A 31 11.30 12.87 -4.63
C LEU A 31 12.23 11.79 -4.06
N PHE A 32 11.85 11.23 -2.94
CA PHE A 32 12.54 10.13 -2.27
C PHE A 32 11.68 8.88 -2.15
N ALA A 33 10.37 9.02 -2.30
CA ALA A 33 9.44 7.90 -2.33
C ALA A 33 9.58 7.11 -3.63
N GLN A 34 9.84 5.80 -3.53
CA GLN A 34 9.92 4.93 -4.70
C GLN A 34 8.59 4.91 -5.47
N GLU A 35 7.49 4.98 -4.75
CA GLU A 35 6.15 5.07 -5.29
C GLU A 35 5.95 6.29 -6.19
N SER A 36 6.45 7.46 -5.74
CA SER A 36 6.39 8.70 -6.50
C SER A 36 7.25 8.64 -7.75
N MET A 37 8.47 8.10 -7.63
CA MET A 37 9.36 7.91 -8.78
C MET A 37 8.76 6.94 -9.81
N TYR A 38 8.20 5.82 -9.36
CA TYR A 38 7.56 4.83 -10.23
C TYR A 38 6.32 5.42 -10.91
N TRP A 39 5.44 6.09 -10.17
CA TRP A 39 4.23 6.69 -10.69
C TRP A 39 4.54 7.73 -11.78
N LEU A 40 5.55 8.58 -11.55
CA LEU A 40 5.88 9.68 -12.45
C LEU A 40 6.74 9.27 -13.65
N THR A 41 7.54 8.21 -13.54
CA THR A 41 8.57 7.88 -14.55
C THR A 41 8.63 6.40 -14.95
N GLY A 42 7.96 5.52 -14.21
CA GLY A 42 8.10 4.08 -14.38
C GLY A 42 9.32 3.47 -13.71
N TYR A 43 10.18 4.28 -13.06
CA TYR A 43 11.41 3.79 -12.42
C TYR A 43 11.09 2.72 -11.38
N ASP A 44 11.49 1.49 -11.67
CA ASP A 44 11.19 0.28 -10.91
C ASP A 44 12.48 -0.31 -10.34
N THR A 45 12.63 -0.24 -9.03
CA THR A 45 13.79 -0.76 -8.30
C THR A 45 13.46 -0.99 -6.82
N PHE A 46 14.23 -1.84 -6.15
CA PHE A 46 14.31 -1.85 -4.69
C PHE A 46 15.49 -1.00 -4.15
N GLY A 47 16.19 -0.29 -5.03
CA GLY A 47 17.34 0.56 -4.71
C GLY A 47 17.05 1.70 -3.74
N PHE A 48 15.78 1.99 -3.46
CA PHE A 48 15.34 2.99 -2.47
C PHE A 48 15.78 2.68 -1.03
N CYS A 49 16.24 1.45 -0.72
CA CYS A 49 16.91 1.17 0.55
C CYS A 49 18.23 1.94 0.72
N PHE A 50 18.76 2.49 -0.37
CA PHE A 50 19.93 3.36 -0.37
C PHE A 50 19.52 4.76 -0.81
N PHE A 51 20.43 5.73 -0.66
CA PHE A 51 20.14 7.08 -1.09
C PHE A 51 19.92 7.14 -2.60
N GLN A 52 18.78 7.64 -2.99
CA GLN A 52 18.46 8.09 -4.35
C GLN A 52 17.50 9.28 -4.26
N CYS A 53 17.54 10.16 -5.24
CA CYS A 53 16.67 11.31 -5.32
C CYS A 53 16.33 11.59 -6.79
N LEU A 54 15.04 11.68 -7.11
CA LEU A 54 14.59 12.22 -8.39
C LEU A 54 14.25 13.69 -8.20
N VAL A 55 14.99 14.56 -8.87
CA VAL A 55 14.67 16.00 -8.96
C VAL A 55 13.73 16.20 -10.14
N VAL A 56 12.61 16.88 -9.88
CA VAL A 56 11.64 17.24 -10.91
C VAL A 56 11.43 18.74 -10.84
N THR A 57 11.67 19.44 -11.97
CA THR A 57 11.42 20.88 -12.06
C THR A 57 10.03 21.15 -12.65
N ARG A 58 9.48 22.34 -12.39
CA ARG A 58 8.16 22.76 -12.89
C ARG A 58 8.08 22.83 -14.44
N ASP A 59 9.19 23.04 -15.12
CA ASP A 59 9.29 23.05 -16.58
C ASP A 59 9.58 21.69 -17.21
N GLY A 60 9.64 20.63 -16.40
CA GLY A 60 9.62 19.24 -16.87
C GLY A 60 10.96 18.54 -16.89
N GLU A 61 12.02 19.16 -16.40
CA GLU A 61 13.29 18.49 -16.26
C GLU A 61 13.21 17.40 -15.17
N LYS A 62 13.74 16.22 -15.45
CA LYS A 62 13.78 15.07 -14.53
C LYS A 62 15.20 14.55 -14.46
N VAL A 63 15.83 14.67 -13.31
CA VAL A 63 17.22 14.22 -13.08
C VAL A 63 17.26 13.26 -11.89
N LEU A 64 17.68 12.03 -12.13
CA LEU A 64 17.82 11.02 -11.07
C LEU A 64 19.26 10.99 -10.57
N LEU A 65 19.46 11.17 -9.27
CA LEU A 65 20.71 10.87 -8.59
C LEU A 65 20.60 9.54 -7.86
N THR A 66 21.41 8.56 -8.27
CA THR A 66 21.35 7.19 -7.72
C THR A 66 22.74 6.55 -7.65
N ARG A 67 22.80 5.27 -7.27
CA ARG A 67 24.05 4.49 -7.23
C ARG A 67 24.34 3.86 -8.59
N SER A 68 25.60 3.53 -8.84
CA SER A 68 26.02 2.86 -10.09
C SER A 68 25.34 1.52 -10.32
N ALA A 69 24.99 0.80 -9.24
CA ALA A 69 24.24 -0.46 -9.31
C ALA A 69 22.86 -0.30 -9.93
N ASP A 70 22.21 0.84 -9.70
CA ASP A 70 20.83 1.13 -10.11
C ASP A 70 20.73 1.78 -11.50
N GLN A 71 21.86 2.28 -12.04
CA GLN A 71 21.87 3.02 -13.31
C GLN A 71 21.23 2.24 -14.48
N ARG A 72 21.58 0.95 -14.61
CA ARG A 72 21.03 0.11 -15.68
C ARG A 72 19.53 -0.13 -15.48
N GLN A 73 19.14 -0.35 -14.25
CA GLN A 73 17.72 -0.52 -13.87
C GLN A 73 16.93 0.73 -14.27
N ALA A 74 17.38 1.91 -13.86
CA ALA A 74 16.75 3.19 -14.20
C ALA A 74 16.60 3.40 -15.71
N ARG A 75 17.63 3.12 -16.49
CA ARG A 75 17.59 3.24 -17.96
C ARG A 75 16.60 2.28 -18.63
N HIS A 76 16.36 1.12 -18.04
CA HIS A 76 15.49 0.09 -18.62
C HIS A 76 14.02 0.19 -18.20
N THR A 77 13.75 0.78 -17.04
CA THR A 77 12.41 0.79 -16.46
C THR A 77 11.75 2.17 -16.43
N SER A 78 12.49 3.24 -16.77
CA SER A 78 11.97 4.60 -16.69
C SER A 78 12.10 5.40 -17.99
N ASN A 79 11.37 6.50 -18.05
CA ASN A 79 11.50 7.53 -19.09
C ASN A 79 12.51 8.65 -18.72
N ILE A 80 13.35 8.44 -17.69
CA ILE A 80 14.35 9.41 -17.23
C ILE A 80 15.55 9.39 -18.18
N SER A 81 15.89 10.52 -18.76
CA SER A 81 17.04 10.68 -19.67
C SER A 81 18.36 11.05 -18.94
N ASP A 82 18.30 11.92 -17.93
CA ASP A 82 19.47 12.33 -17.12
C ASP A 82 19.53 11.51 -15.83
N ILE A 83 20.51 10.60 -15.78
CA ILE A 83 20.78 9.72 -14.63
C ILE A 83 22.20 9.94 -14.19
N ARG A 84 22.38 10.58 -13.04
CA ARG A 84 23.67 10.91 -12.41
C ARG A 84 23.98 9.92 -11.30
N ILE A 85 25.27 9.62 -11.13
CA ILE A 85 25.75 8.61 -10.18
C ILE A 85 26.53 9.28 -9.08
N TRP A 86 26.08 9.08 -7.84
CA TRP A 86 26.91 9.41 -6.70
C TRP A 86 27.85 8.24 -6.36
N ILE A 87 29.05 8.58 -5.90
CA ILE A 87 30.15 7.63 -5.76
C ILE A 87 30.36 7.28 -4.29
N ASP A 88 30.26 5.97 -3.98
CA ASP A 88 30.65 5.41 -2.68
C ASP A 88 32.16 5.53 -2.48
N ARG A 89 32.57 6.33 -1.50
CA ARG A 89 33.98 6.47 -1.08
C ARG A 89 34.06 6.99 0.35
N GLY A 90 35.24 6.86 0.98
CA GLY A 90 35.48 7.48 2.29
C GLY A 90 35.12 8.97 2.26
N ALA A 91 34.37 9.43 3.24
CA ALA A 91 33.86 10.81 3.34
C ALA A 91 32.90 11.25 2.21
N ALA A 92 32.35 10.32 1.40
CA ALA A 92 31.31 10.66 0.44
C ALA A 92 30.03 11.08 1.15
N SER A 93 29.41 12.15 0.65
CA SER A 93 28.06 12.57 1.05
C SER A 93 27.18 12.65 -0.18
N PRO A 94 26.20 11.75 -0.33
CA PRO A 94 25.26 11.82 -1.45
C PRO A 94 24.42 13.10 -1.38
N VAL A 95 24.22 13.68 -0.19
CA VAL A 95 23.52 14.96 -0.02
C VAL A 95 24.33 16.13 -0.60
N LEU A 96 25.66 16.14 -0.43
CA LEU A 96 26.49 17.17 -1.06
C LEU A 96 26.49 17.03 -2.59
N GLN A 97 26.54 15.80 -3.11
CA GLN A 97 26.43 15.58 -4.55
C GLN A 97 25.07 15.97 -5.11
N LEU A 98 23.99 15.78 -4.33
CA LEU A 98 22.67 16.31 -4.67
C LEU A 98 22.68 17.85 -4.71
N LYS A 99 23.29 18.50 -3.73
CA LYS A 99 23.41 19.98 -3.69
C LYS A 99 24.18 20.51 -4.90
N ASP A 100 25.29 19.86 -5.26
CA ASP A 100 26.07 20.21 -6.47
C ASP A 100 25.20 20.03 -7.73
N MET A 101 24.42 18.94 -7.81
CA MET A 101 23.50 18.71 -8.92
C MET A 101 22.41 19.80 -9.01
N LEU A 102 21.83 20.21 -7.88
CA LEU A 102 20.84 21.30 -7.83
C LEU A 102 21.45 22.65 -8.24
N PHE A 103 22.71 22.87 -7.93
CA PHE A 103 23.44 24.06 -8.39
C PHE A 103 23.63 24.05 -9.92
N ASP A 104 24.01 22.90 -10.50
CA ASP A 104 24.14 22.72 -11.96
C ASP A 104 22.78 22.89 -12.69
N MET A 105 21.65 22.68 -11.99
CA MET A 105 20.31 22.89 -12.51
C MET A 105 19.76 24.30 -12.26
N ASP A 106 20.59 25.26 -11.88
CA ASP A 106 20.22 26.66 -11.60
C ASP A 106 19.14 26.83 -10.52
N LEU A 107 19.09 25.92 -9.53
CA LEU A 107 18.10 25.93 -8.45
C LEU A 107 18.56 26.67 -7.17
N LEU A 108 19.61 27.47 -7.24
CA LEU A 108 20.05 28.32 -6.12
C LEU A 108 18.95 29.36 -5.81
N GLY A 109 18.49 29.40 -4.55
CA GLY A 109 17.43 30.30 -4.10
C GLY A 109 16.02 29.88 -4.50
N ALA A 110 15.85 28.77 -5.23
CA ALA A 110 14.57 28.22 -5.66
C ALA A 110 13.70 27.79 -4.47
N ARG A 111 12.40 27.63 -4.70
CA ARG A 111 11.43 27.03 -3.76
C ARG A 111 11.33 25.55 -4.07
N ILE A 112 11.81 24.72 -3.15
CA ILE A 112 11.96 23.29 -3.35
C ILE A 112 11.09 22.53 -2.32
N GLY A 113 10.13 21.72 -2.83
CA GLY A 113 9.39 20.78 -2.03
C GLY A 113 10.19 19.47 -1.86
N ILE A 114 10.18 18.91 -0.66
CA ILE A 114 10.91 17.67 -0.34
C ILE A 114 9.94 16.63 0.22
N GLU A 115 9.98 15.40 -0.30
CA GLU A 115 9.30 14.26 0.31
C GLU A 115 10.10 13.76 1.50
N TYR A 116 9.65 14.07 2.72
CA TYR A 116 10.27 13.61 3.97
C TYR A 116 9.62 12.35 4.51
N ASP A 117 8.30 12.17 4.35
CA ASP A 117 7.57 11.01 4.87
C ASP A 117 7.61 9.84 3.89
N THR A 118 8.75 9.17 3.85
CA THR A 118 9.01 8.03 2.96
C THR A 118 10.03 7.06 3.54
N HIS A 119 9.90 5.78 3.19
CA HIS A 119 10.88 4.76 3.53
C HIS A 119 12.25 4.94 2.81
N GLY A 120 12.30 5.71 1.74
CA GLY A 120 13.53 6.10 1.05
C GLY A 120 14.37 7.16 1.79
N MET A 121 13.81 7.77 2.86
CA MET A 121 14.43 8.82 3.65
C MET A 121 14.75 8.35 5.06
N THR A 122 16.04 8.26 5.40
CA THR A 122 16.43 8.03 6.80
C THR A 122 16.51 9.35 7.56
N GLY A 123 16.30 9.31 8.90
CA GLY A 123 16.43 10.50 9.73
C GLY A 123 17.79 11.18 9.60
N LYS A 124 18.89 10.41 9.39
CA LYS A 124 20.22 10.95 9.14
C LYS A 124 20.28 11.77 7.84
N ILE A 125 19.70 11.24 6.77
CA ILE A 125 19.65 11.93 5.47
C ILE A 125 18.78 13.18 5.57
N ALA A 126 17.61 13.13 6.21
CA ALA A 126 16.74 14.29 6.40
C ALA A 126 17.46 15.44 7.14
N LEU A 127 18.18 15.12 8.23
CA LEU A 127 18.99 16.11 8.96
C LEU A 127 20.09 16.72 8.11
N GLN A 128 20.79 15.91 7.32
CA GLN A 128 21.85 16.41 6.40
C GLN A 128 21.26 17.27 5.29
N LEU A 129 20.13 16.87 4.67
CA LEU A 129 19.44 17.68 3.66
C LEU A 129 19.06 19.05 4.20
N ASN A 130 18.43 19.12 5.37
CA ASN A 130 18.07 20.37 6.00
C ASN A 130 19.30 21.24 6.26
N SER A 131 20.36 20.67 6.83
CA SER A 131 21.59 21.41 7.11
C SER A 131 22.25 22.00 5.84
N GLU A 132 22.27 21.23 4.76
CA GLU A 132 22.97 21.63 3.54
C GLU A 132 22.13 22.53 2.62
N LEU A 133 20.80 22.33 2.61
CA LEU A 133 19.93 23.03 1.67
C LEU A 133 19.29 24.30 2.23
N THR A 134 19.21 24.50 3.55
CA THR A 134 18.58 25.71 4.15
C THR A 134 19.28 27.00 3.71
N SER A 135 20.60 26.98 3.48
CA SER A 135 21.35 28.13 2.96
C SER A 135 21.41 28.20 1.44
N PHE A 136 20.92 27.15 0.76
CA PHE A 136 20.95 27.00 -0.69
C PHE A 136 19.63 27.39 -1.35
N ALA A 137 18.49 26.98 -0.76
CA ALA A 137 17.15 27.12 -1.34
C ALA A 137 16.09 27.34 -0.24
N ASN A 138 14.88 27.73 -0.64
CA ASN A 138 13.71 27.80 0.25
C ASN A 138 13.03 26.44 0.26
N ILE A 139 13.36 25.59 1.22
CA ILE A 139 12.83 24.22 1.32
C ILE A 139 11.55 24.17 2.14
N SER A 140 10.63 23.27 1.73
CA SER A 140 9.39 22.97 2.44
C SER A 140 9.07 21.47 2.38
N ASP A 141 8.27 20.99 3.31
CA ASP A 141 7.70 19.64 3.25
C ASP A 141 6.64 19.57 2.14
N ALA A 142 6.76 18.58 1.27
CA ALA A 142 5.86 18.30 0.16
C ALA A 142 5.46 16.81 0.11
N SER A 143 5.51 16.14 1.26
CA SER A 143 5.34 14.69 1.38
C SER A 143 3.95 14.20 0.92
N GLU A 144 2.91 15.03 1.05
CA GLU A 144 1.53 14.65 0.73
C GLU A 144 1.14 14.90 -0.74
N LEU A 145 1.91 15.69 -1.49
CA LEU A 145 1.47 16.18 -2.81
C LEU A 145 1.27 15.04 -3.84
N ILE A 146 2.25 14.15 -3.97
CA ILE A 146 2.12 13.02 -4.91
C ILE A 146 1.22 11.91 -4.36
N PRO A 147 1.27 11.54 -3.07
CA PRO A 147 0.27 10.63 -2.50
C PRO A 147 -1.18 11.04 -2.76
N ASP A 148 -1.52 12.32 -2.65
CA ASP A 148 -2.87 12.83 -2.94
C ASP A 148 -3.25 12.67 -4.42
N LEU A 149 -2.33 12.90 -5.35
CA LEU A 149 -2.54 12.65 -6.78
C LEU A 149 -2.74 11.15 -7.07
N ARG A 150 -1.97 10.29 -6.42
CA ARG A 150 -2.03 8.83 -6.57
C ARG A 150 -3.27 8.20 -5.94
N ALA A 151 -3.96 8.90 -5.03
CA ALA A 151 -5.15 8.38 -4.36
C ALA A 151 -6.26 8.01 -5.35
N VAL A 152 -6.44 8.79 -6.42
CA VAL A 152 -7.40 8.53 -7.51
C VAL A 152 -6.66 7.86 -8.67
N LYS A 153 -7.14 6.69 -9.09
CA LYS A 153 -6.47 5.84 -10.11
C LYS A 153 -6.94 6.19 -11.52
N SER A 154 -6.01 6.16 -12.45
CA SER A 154 -6.34 6.21 -13.88
C SER A 154 -6.90 4.87 -14.38
N GLU A 155 -7.45 4.87 -15.58
CA GLU A 155 -7.94 3.65 -16.23
C GLU A 155 -6.83 2.61 -16.41
N GLU A 156 -5.59 3.03 -16.74
CA GLU A 156 -4.45 2.14 -16.88
C GLU A 156 -4.06 1.49 -15.53
N GLU A 157 -4.11 2.25 -14.42
CA GLU A 157 -3.86 1.76 -13.07
C GLU A 157 -4.94 0.75 -12.63
N ILE A 158 -6.22 1.03 -12.93
CA ILE A 158 -7.35 0.16 -12.59
C ILE A 158 -7.21 -1.22 -13.25
N VAL A 159 -6.69 -1.30 -14.48
CA VAL A 159 -6.40 -2.60 -15.12
C VAL A 159 -5.45 -3.45 -14.27
N TYR A 160 -4.41 -2.84 -13.70
CA TYR A 160 -3.46 -3.55 -12.84
C TYR A 160 -4.05 -3.93 -11.49
N VAL A 161 -4.87 -3.07 -10.92
CA VAL A 161 -5.62 -3.37 -9.67
C VAL A 161 -6.56 -4.57 -9.86
N ARG A 162 -7.29 -4.62 -10.97
CA ARG A 162 -8.18 -5.77 -11.29
C ARG A 162 -7.38 -7.06 -11.42
N LYS A 163 -6.21 -6.99 -12.06
CA LYS A 163 -5.33 -8.15 -12.15
C LYS A 163 -4.79 -8.59 -10.79
N ALA A 164 -4.43 -7.65 -9.92
CA ALA A 164 -4.04 -7.93 -8.55
C ALA A 164 -5.18 -8.61 -7.75
N ALA A 165 -6.43 -8.17 -7.95
CA ALA A 165 -7.60 -8.79 -7.30
C ALA A 165 -7.83 -10.25 -7.75
N GLU A 166 -7.70 -10.54 -9.05
CA GLU A 166 -7.74 -11.93 -9.53
C GLU A 166 -6.65 -12.81 -8.87
N LEU A 167 -5.46 -12.26 -8.69
CA LEU A 167 -4.35 -12.98 -8.06
C LEU A 167 -4.59 -13.17 -6.56
N ALA A 168 -5.23 -12.21 -5.90
CA ALA A 168 -5.63 -12.34 -4.50
C ALA A 168 -6.66 -13.47 -4.32
N ASP A 169 -7.67 -13.54 -5.18
CA ASP A 169 -8.67 -14.61 -5.15
C ASP A 169 -8.01 -15.99 -5.36
N LYS A 170 -7.13 -16.14 -6.35
CA LYS A 170 -6.38 -17.39 -6.60
C LYS A 170 -5.49 -17.80 -5.42
N ALA A 171 -4.90 -16.83 -4.73
CA ALA A 171 -4.09 -17.11 -3.55
C ALA A 171 -4.96 -17.67 -2.41
N PHE A 172 -6.19 -17.18 -2.25
CA PHE A 172 -7.12 -17.75 -1.28
C PHE A 172 -7.56 -19.18 -1.65
N ASP A 173 -7.88 -19.43 -2.91
CA ASP A 173 -8.23 -20.78 -3.37
C ASP A 173 -7.07 -21.75 -3.08
N ALA A 174 -5.83 -21.36 -3.36
CA ALA A 174 -4.65 -22.17 -3.07
C ALA A 174 -4.47 -22.41 -1.55
N ALA A 175 -4.76 -21.40 -0.71
CA ALA A 175 -4.77 -21.58 0.75
C ALA A 175 -5.84 -22.59 1.16
N MET A 176 -7.05 -22.47 0.60
CA MET A 176 -8.15 -23.38 0.93
C MET A 176 -7.91 -24.82 0.51
N GLU A 177 -7.08 -25.08 -0.50
CA GLU A 177 -6.65 -26.44 -0.85
C GLU A 177 -5.71 -27.06 0.20
N GLU A 178 -4.86 -26.25 0.83
CA GLU A 178 -3.89 -26.70 1.82
C GLU A 178 -4.43 -26.73 3.26
N ILE A 179 -5.40 -25.87 3.61
CA ILE A 179 -5.94 -25.77 4.97
C ILE A 179 -6.76 -27.04 5.33
N ARG A 180 -6.24 -27.79 6.31
CA ARG A 180 -6.85 -28.97 6.92
C ARG A 180 -6.14 -29.30 8.23
N PRO A 181 -6.68 -30.15 9.09
CA PRO A 181 -5.94 -30.69 10.23
C PRO A 181 -4.59 -31.28 9.79
N GLY A 182 -3.54 -30.98 10.52
CA GLY A 182 -2.17 -31.41 10.21
C GLY A 182 -1.44 -30.59 9.13
N ALA A 183 -2.06 -29.55 8.56
CA ALA A 183 -1.40 -28.66 7.62
C ALA A 183 -0.39 -27.74 8.33
N ASP A 184 0.76 -27.54 7.71
CA ASP A 184 1.79 -26.60 8.15
C ASP A 184 1.53 -25.20 7.60
N GLU A 185 1.57 -24.15 8.45
CA GLU A 185 1.36 -22.76 8.04
C GLU A 185 2.30 -22.33 6.90
N GLY A 186 3.53 -22.82 6.90
CA GLY A 186 4.51 -22.48 5.87
C GLY A 186 4.13 -23.05 4.49
N ARG A 187 3.44 -24.21 4.46
CA ARG A 187 2.90 -24.75 3.20
C ARG A 187 1.76 -23.92 2.66
N ILE A 188 0.85 -23.48 3.54
CA ILE A 188 -0.25 -22.59 3.17
C ILE A 188 0.31 -21.29 2.60
N LEU A 189 1.28 -20.66 3.27
CA LEU A 189 1.97 -19.46 2.77
C LEU A 189 2.62 -19.69 1.42
N SER A 190 3.33 -20.82 1.26
CA SER A 190 4.00 -21.17 0.00
C SER A 190 3.00 -21.32 -1.16
N ALA A 191 1.85 -21.95 -0.92
CA ALA A 191 0.80 -22.10 -1.91
C ALA A 191 0.20 -20.74 -2.32
N MET A 192 -0.08 -19.86 -1.35
CA MET A 192 -0.61 -18.52 -1.62
C MET A 192 0.35 -17.67 -2.46
N GLN A 193 1.61 -17.60 -2.07
CA GLN A 193 2.62 -16.84 -2.82
C GLN A 193 2.89 -17.47 -4.20
N GLY A 194 2.93 -18.79 -4.28
CA GLY A 194 3.07 -19.53 -5.53
C GLY A 194 2.00 -19.17 -6.53
N ALA A 195 0.73 -19.14 -6.11
CA ALA A 195 -0.39 -18.78 -6.97
C ALA A 195 -0.28 -17.35 -7.55
N ILE A 196 0.26 -16.42 -6.77
CA ILE A 196 0.49 -15.04 -7.25
C ILE A 196 1.61 -15.01 -8.29
N PHE A 197 2.77 -15.62 -8.00
CA PHE A 197 3.91 -15.60 -8.93
C PHE A 197 3.63 -16.38 -10.20
N GLU A 198 3.00 -17.55 -10.12
CA GLU A 198 2.58 -18.34 -11.29
C GLU A 198 1.55 -17.59 -12.15
N GLY A 199 0.73 -16.74 -11.52
CA GLY A 199 -0.20 -15.84 -12.21
C GLY A 199 0.45 -14.60 -12.83
N GLY A 200 1.78 -14.44 -12.72
CA GLY A 200 2.55 -13.31 -13.24
C GLY A 200 2.55 -12.10 -12.34
N GLY A 201 2.23 -12.27 -11.06
CA GLY A 201 2.25 -11.22 -10.04
C GLY A 201 3.66 -10.91 -9.53
N ASP A 202 3.75 -9.83 -8.78
CA ASP A 202 4.98 -9.34 -8.18
C ASP A 202 5.05 -9.68 -6.69
N TYR A 203 6.20 -9.38 -6.06
CA TYR A 203 6.29 -9.39 -4.60
C TYR A 203 5.32 -8.36 -3.99
N PRO A 204 4.57 -8.72 -2.95
CA PRO A 204 3.72 -7.77 -2.25
C PRO A 204 4.55 -6.74 -1.48
N GLY A 205 3.94 -5.59 -1.19
CA GLY A 205 4.59 -4.52 -0.42
C GLY A 205 4.99 -4.91 1.00
N ASN A 206 4.31 -5.90 1.62
CA ASN A 206 4.75 -6.53 2.88
C ASN A 206 4.48 -8.03 2.87
N GLU A 207 5.06 -8.72 3.84
CA GLU A 207 4.83 -10.15 4.02
C GLU A 207 3.36 -10.41 4.35
N PHE A 208 2.82 -11.56 3.91
CA PHE A 208 1.49 -12.00 4.30
C PHE A 208 1.43 -12.28 5.80
N ILE A 209 0.33 -11.90 6.42
CA ILE A 209 0.07 -12.17 7.82
C ILE A 209 -0.71 -13.47 7.90
N ILE A 210 -0.08 -14.49 8.47
CA ILE A 210 -0.66 -15.82 8.66
C ILE A 210 -0.34 -16.27 10.07
N GLY A 211 -1.38 -16.53 10.86
CA GLY A 211 -1.24 -17.08 12.20
C GLY A 211 -2.43 -17.96 12.55
N SER A 212 -2.19 -19.10 13.19
CA SER A 212 -3.24 -20.03 13.61
C SER A 212 -3.32 -20.17 15.13
N GLY A 213 -4.46 -20.67 15.62
CA GLY A 213 -4.74 -20.79 17.05
C GLY A 213 -4.68 -19.45 17.76
N HIS A 214 -3.87 -19.36 18.82
CA HIS A 214 -3.62 -18.10 19.52
C HIS A 214 -2.95 -17.03 18.63
N ASP A 215 -2.06 -17.44 17.73
CA ASP A 215 -1.35 -16.51 16.84
C ASP A 215 -2.26 -15.87 15.79
N ALA A 216 -3.49 -16.39 15.60
CA ALA A 216 -4.52 -15.78 14.76
C ALA A 216 -4.95 -14.39 15.25
N LEU A 217 -4.69 -14.05 16.52
CA LEU A 217 -4.97 -12.73 17.12
C LEU A 217 -3.89 -11.68 16.82
N LEU A 218 -2.80 -12.06 16.15
CA LEU A 218 -1.62 -11.22 15.96
C LEU A 218 -1.66 -10.53 14.58
N CYS A 219 -2.12 -9.28 14.54
CA CYS A 219 -2.27 -8.49 13.29
C CYS A 219 -0.95 -8.16 12.57
N ARG A 220 0.20 -8.53 13.10
CA ARG A 220 1.52 -8.29 12.48
C ARG A 220 2.38 -9.56 12.46
N TYR A 221 1.75 -10.71 12.68
CA TYR A 221 2.43 -11.99 12.72
C TYR A 221 2.48 -12.60 11.32
N LYS A 222 3.66 -12.66 10.76
CA LYS A 222 3.91 -13.39 9.52
C LYS A 222 4.02 -14.88 9.82
N ALA A 223 3.78 -15.71 8.82
CA ALA A 223 3.67 -17.15 8.92
C ALA A 223 4.56 -17.78 10.00
N GLY A 224 3.92 -18.42 10.94
CA GLY A 224 4.56 -19.10 12.05
C GLY A 224 5.12 -20.45 11.69
N ARG A 225 5.18 -21.29 12.71
CA ARG A 225 5.73 -22.65 12.64
C ARG A 225 4.73 -23.68 13.15
N ARG A 226 3.44 -23.30 13.20
CA ARG A 226 2.40 -24.19 13.69
C ARG A 226 1.93 -25.16 12.62
N VAL A 227 1.47 -26.29 13.13
CA VAL A 227 0.67 -27.26 12.40
C VAL A 227 -0.76 -27.16 12.92
N LEU A 228 -1.74 -27.04 12.04
CA LEU A 228 -3.15 -26.86 12.36
C LEU A 228 -3.70 -28.11 13.10
N GLY A 229 -4.45 -27.86 14.18
CA GLY A 229 -5.15 -28.90 14.95
C GLY A 229 -6.46 -29.34 14.30
N GLU A 230 -7.10 -30.37 14.92
CA GLU A 230 -8.43 -30.85 14.52
C GLU A 230 -9.54 -29.78 14.70
N ARG A 231 -9.36 -28.90 15.66
CA ARG A 231 -10.15 -27.70 15.92
C ARG A 231 -9.19 -26.52 16.04
N ASP A 232 -9.26 -25.62 15.08
CA ASP A 232 -8.33 -24.49 14.99
C ASP A 232 -8.98 -23.30 14.27
N GLN A 233 -8.30 -22.20 14.27
CA GLN A 233 -8.60 -21.02 13.46
C GLN A 233 -7.31 -20.53 12.82
N ILE A 234 -7.39 -19.92 11.65
CA ILE A 234 -6.26 -19.28 11.00
C ILE A 234 -6.69 -17.94 10.42
N THR A 235 -5.97 -16.88 10.78
CA THR A 235 -6.10 -15.58 10.15
C THR A 235 -5.17 -15.52 8.95
N LEU A 236 -5.73 -15.11 7.81
CA LEU A 236 -5.01 -14.83 6.57
C LEU A 236 -5.21 -13.37 6.21
N GLU A 237 -4.12 -12.59 6.08
CA GLU A 237 -4.12 -11.27 5.45
C GLU A 237 -3.06 -11.29 4.35
N TRP A 238 -3.47 -11.01 3.12
CA TRP A 238 -2.63 -11.08 1.94
C TRP A 238 -3.04 -10.04 0.91
N ALA A 239 -2.21 -9.85 -0.10
CA ALA A 239 -2.57 -9.06 -1.27
C ALA A 239 -2.08 -9.77 -2.55
N GLY A 240 -2.91 -9.76 -3.57
CA GLY A 240 -2.42 -9.91 -4.92
C GLY A 240 -1.64 -8.65 -5.30
N SER A 241 -0.55 -8.81 -6.04
CA SER A 241 0.27 -7.72 -6.52
C SER A 241 0.57 -7.89 -8.00
N TYR A 242 0.33 -6.84 -8.80
CA TYR A 242 0.64 -6.83 -10.22
C TYR A 242 1.10 -5.43 -10.64
N ARG A 243 2.31 -5.32 -11.20
CA ARG A 243 2.93 -4.03 -11.50
C ARG A 243 2.96 -3.10 -10.29
N HIS A 244 3.26 -3.69 -9.11
CA HIS A 244 3.23 -3.04 -7.79
C HIS A 244 1.86 -2.53 -7.31
N TYR A 245 0.79 -2.67 -8.10
CA TYR A 245 -0.58 -2.41 -7.65
C TYR A 245 -1.10 -3.57 -6.83
N HIS A 246 -1.77 -3.25 -5.72
CA HIS A 246 -2.23 -4.23 -4.75
C HIS A 246 -3.75 -4.30 -4.68
N ALA A 247 -4.26 -5.50 -4.44
CA ALA A 247 -5.60 -5.74 -3.94
C ALA A 247 -5.50 -6.65 -2.71
N ALA A 248 -5.76 -6.07 -1.54
CA ALA A 248 -5.63 -6.77 -0.27
C ALA A 248 -6.92 -7.49 0.12
N MET A 249 -6.77 -8.59 0.83
CA MET A 249 -7.84 -9.43 1.33
C MET A 249 -7.53 -9.90 2.75
N MET A 250 -8.58 -10.18 3.53
CA MET A 250 -8.44 -10.74 4.87
C MET A 250 -9.56 -11.72 5.17
N ARG A 251 -9.23 -12.89 5.71
CA ARG A 251 -10.18 -13.92 6.13
C ARG A 251 -9.69 -14.65 7.37
N THR A 252 -10.59 -14.95 8.28
CA THR A 252 -10.40 -16.04 9.25
C THR A 252 -11.03 -17.30 8.68
N VAL A 253 -10.28 -18.39 8.65
CA VAL A 253 -10.77 -19.73 8.29
C VAL A 253 -10.85 -20.56 9.57
N VAL A 254 -11.97 -21.22 9.80
CA VAL A 254 -12.15 -22.13 10.93
C VAL A 254 -11.90 -23.56 10.48
N VAL A 255 -11.09 -24.30 11.23
CA VAL A 255 -10.86 -25.74 11.05
C VAL A 255 -11.71 -26.49 12.06
N GLY A 256 -12.51 -27.44 11.60
CA GLY A 256 -13.51 -28.13 12.42
C GLY A 256 -14.81 -27.33 12.56
N THR A 257 -15.43 -27.40 13.73
CA THR A 257 -16.73 -26.74 13.99
C THR A 257 -16.52 -25.34 14.55
N PRO A 258 -17.07 -24.27 13.93
CA PRO A 258 -17.07 -22.94 14.50
C PRO A 258 -17.73 -22.90 15.89
N THR A 259 -17.17 -22.15 16.82
CA THR A 259 -17.78 -21.87 18.12
C THR A 259 -18.87 -20.80 17.98
N ASP A 260 -19.73 -20.66 18.99
CA ASP A 260 -20.71 -19.58 19.04
C ASP A 260 -20.04 -18.21 18.97
N ARG A 261 -18.86 -18.07 19.59
CA ARG A 261 -18.09 -16.82 19.53
C ARG A 261 -17.61 -16.48 18.11
N HIS A 262 -17.18 -17.46 17.34
CA HIS A 262 -16.87 -17.25 15.93
C HIS A 262 -18.08 -16.73 15.15
N GLN A 263 -19.26 -17.27 15.39
CA GLN A 263 -20.51 -16.86 14.71
C GLN A 263 -20.91 -15.43 15.11
N GLU A 264 -20.85 -15.07 16.39
CA GLU A 264 -21.13 -13.72 16.88
C GLU A 264 -20.20 -12.68 16.26
N MET A 265 -18.89 -12.94 16.29
CA MET A 265 -17.88 -12.04 15.73
C MET A 265 -18.00 -11.94 14.20
N TYR A 266 -18.29 -13.06 13.54
CA TYR A 266 -18.52 -13.08 12.09
C TYR A 266 -19.73 -12.23 11.70
N GLN A 267 -20.85 -12.36 12.42
CA GLN A 267 -22.05 -11.55 12.17
C GLN A 267 -21.77 -10.07 12.33
N ALA A 268 -21.06 -9.68 13.39
CA ALA A 268 -20.64 -8.29 13.61
C ALA A 268 -19.75 -7.78 12.45
N ALA A 269 -18.78 -8.58 12.01
CA ALA A 269 -17.89 -8.22 10.90
C ALA A 269 -18.65 -8.09 9.57
N ARG A 270 -19.61 -8.98 9.30
CA ARG A 270 -20.47 -8.94 8.10
C ARG A 270 -21.32 -7.67 8.04
N GLU A 271 -21.98 -7.33 9.14
CA GLU A 271 -22.83 -6.15 9.21
C GLU A 271 -22.02 -4.86 9.15
N ALA A 272 -20.82 -4.83 9.78
CA ALA A 272 -19.92 -3.70 9.69
C ALA A 272 -19.39 -3.52 8.27
N LEU A 273 -19.01 -4.61 7.57
CA LEU A 273 -18.57 -4.53 6.18
C LEU A 273 -19.68 -3.99 5.27
N ALA A 274 -20.91 -4.47 5.43
CA ALA A 274 -22.04 -3.96 4.66
C ALA A 274 -22.34 -2.47 4.96
N ALA A 275 -22.14 -2.03 6.20
CA ALA A 275 -22.33 -0.63 6.56
C ALA A 275 -21.25 0.28 5.94
N VAL A 276 -19.97 -0.10 6.00
CA VAL A 276 -18.89 0.72 5.40
C VAL A 276 -19.02 0.76 3.89
N GLU A 277 -19.47 -0.30 3.24
CA GLU A 277 -19.69 -0.33 1.79
C GLU A 277 -20.62 0.81 1.34
N THR A 278 -21.66 1.12 2.12
CA THR A 278 -22.57 2.24 1.82
C THR A 278 -21.92 3.63 1.93
N GLN A 279 -20.76 3.74 2.58
CA GLN A 279 -20.01 5.00 2.76
C GLN A 279 -18.90 5.18 1.70
N LEU A 280 -18.62 4.17 0.87
CA LEU A 280 -17.59 4.23 -0.16
C LEU A 280 -18.10 4.95 -1.43
N VAL A 281 -18.68 6.13 -1.25
CA VAL A 281 -19.30 6.92 -2.33
C VAL A 281 -18.82 8.37 -2.27
N PRO A 282 -18.70 9.09 -3.40
CA PRO A 282 -18.33 10.50 -3.42
C PRO A 282 -19.19 11.36 -2.48
N GLY A 283 -18.55 12.32 -1.81
CA GLY A 283 -19.20 13.19 -0.82
C GLY A 283 -19.21 12.65 0.61
N LYS A 284 -18.69 11.45 0.83
CA LYS A 284 -18.37 10.91 2.16
C LYS A 284 -16.91 11.11 2.48
N THR A 285 -16.57 11.00 3.77
CA THR A 285 -15.20 11.08 4.24
C THR A 285 -14.71 9.72 4.75
N PHE A 286 -13.41 9.55 4.86
CA PHE A 286 -12.82 8.37 5.51
C PHE A 286 -13.19 8.29 6.99
N GLY A 287 -13.52 9.41 7.63
CA GLY A 287 -14.12 9.46 8.96
C GLY A 287 -15.53 8.86 9.00
N ASP A 288 -16.39 9.17 8.02
CA ASP A 288 -17.75 8.59 7.90
C ASP A 288 -17.69 7.06 7.76
N ILE A 289 -16.72 6.55 6.98
CA ILE A 289 -16.48 5.11 6.83
C ILE A 289 -16.16 4.47 8.18
N PHE A 290 -15.23 5.08 8.93
CA PHE A 290 -14.88 4.57 10.26
C PHE A 290 -16.06 4.62 11.24
N ASP A 291 -16.83 5.70 11.23
CA ASP A 291 -17.97 5.84 12.14
C ASP A 291 -19.05 4.80 11.86
N ALA A 292 -19.34 4.47 10.60
CA ALA A 292 -20.25 3.38 10.21
C ALA A 292 -19.73 2.01 10.70
N HIS A 293 -18.43 1.73 10.55
CA HIS A 293 -17.79 0.54 11.12
C HIS A 293 -17.95 0.47 12.63
N ALA A 294 -17.59 1.54 13.33
CA ALA A 294 -17.61 1.58 14.79
C ALA A 294 -19.03 1.42 15.34
N GLU A 295 -20.04 2.09 14.76
CA GLU A 295 -21.44 1.97 15.16
C GLU A 295 -21.91 0.51 15.11
N ARG A 296 -21.62 -0.22 14.02
CA ARG A 296 -22.04 -1.62 13.89
C ARG A 296 -21.30 -2.56 14.84
N MET A 297 -19.98 -2.41 14.93
CA MET A 297 -19.19 -3.21 15.87
C MET A 297 -19.63 -2.99 17.32
N ASP A 298 -19.85 -1.73 17.71
CA ASP A 298 -20.23 -1.37 19.07
C ASP A 298 -21.67 -1.86 19.41
N ALA A 299 -22.60 -1.86 18.44
CA ALA A 299 -23.94 -2.41 18.59
C ALA A 299 -23.94 -3.93 18.88
N HIS A 300 -22.93 -4.65 18.39
CA HIS A 300 -22.69 -6.08 18.70
C HIS A 300 -21.84 -6.29 19.97
N GLY A 301 -21.52 -5.23 20.73
CA GLY A 301 -20.68 -5.34 21.92
C GLY A 301 -19.20 -5.58 21.63
N MET A 302 -18.73 -5.29 20.41
CA MET A 302 -17.36 -5.56 19.97
C MET A 302 -16.40 -4.39 20.16
N MET A 303 -16.80 -3.31 20.83
CA MET A 303 -16.03 -2.08 21.00
C MET A 303 -14.60 -2.32 21.51
N GLN A 304 -14.41 -3.23 22.45
CA GLN A 304 -13.10 -3.53 23.02
C GLN A 304 -12.29 -4.59 22.24
N HIS A 305 -12.87 -5.15 21.18
CA HIS A 305 -12.24 -6.17 20.34
C HIS A 305 -11.88 -5.65 18.95
N ARG A 306 -12.47 -4.52 18.51
CA ARG A 306 -12.20 -3.89 17.22
C ARG A 306 -10.98 -2.97 17.25
N LEU A 307 -10.41 -2.69 16.08
CA LEU A 307 -9.33 -1.72 15.93
C LEU A 307 -9.85 -0.27 15.82
N ASN A 308 -8.90 0.70 15.86
CA ASN A 308 -9.16 2.13 15.72
C ASN A 308 -9.03 2.65 14.28
N ALA A 309 -8.86 1.75 13.33
CA ALA A 309 -8.93 1.99 11.90
C ALA A 309 -9.59 0.76 11.26
N CYS A 310 -10.28 0.94 10.13
CA CYS A 310 -11.03 -0.14 9.47
C CYS A 310 -10.75 -0.26 7.96
N GLY A 311 -9.76 0.47 7.45
CA GLY A 311 -9.40 0.40 6.05
C GLY A 311 -8.39 1.47 5.66
N TYR A 312 -7.88 1.35 4.44
CA TYR A 312 -6.92 2.28 3.86
C TYR A 312 -6.91 2.20 2.33
N SER A 313 -6.40 3.24 1.69
CA SER A 313 -6.21 3.25 0.24
C SER A 313 -5.14 2.26 -0.18
N LEU A 314 -5.25 1.77 -1.41
CA LEU A 314 -4.27 0.92 -2.07
C LEU A 314 -3.81 1.55 -3.38
N GLY A 315 -2.64 1.15 -3.85
CA GLY A 315 -2.07 1.60 -5.11
C GLY A 315 -0.79 0.87 -5.44
N ALA A 316 0.07 1.52 -6.22
CA ALA A 316 1.42 1.05 -6.44
C ALA A 316 2.25 1.31 -5.20
N ARG A 317 2.68 0.24 -4.53
CA ARG A 317 3.47 0.30 -3.30
C ARG A 317 4.65 -0.65 -3.38
N PHE A 318 5.71 -0.27 -2.68
CA PHE A 318 6.92 -1.05 -2.49
C PHE A 318 7.05 -1.44 -1.01
N THR A 319 7.99 -2.34 -0.70
CA THR A 319 8.26 -2.70 0.68
C THR A 319 8.63 -1.46 1.51
N PRO A 320 8.26 -1.42 2.79
CA PRO A 320 7.78 -2.53 3.64
C PRO A 320 6.26 -2.62 3.79
N SER A 321 5.45 -1.89 3.04
CA SER A 321 4.00 -1.91 3.22
C SER A 321 3.24 -1.69 1.92
N TRP A 322 2.13 -2.44 1.73
CA TRP A 322 1.15 -2.14 0.67
C TRP A 322 0.12 -1.07 1.05
N MET A 323 0.09 -0.66 2.33
CA MET A 323 -0.83 0.39 2.79
C MET A 323 -0.48 1.72 2.13
N ASP A 324 -1.51 2.43 1.70
CA ASP A 324 -1.40 3.78 1.15
C ASP A 324 -2.37 4.74 1.86
N THR A 325 -2.27 6.02 1.60
CA THR A 325 -3.16 7.05 2.14
C THR A 325 -4.31 7.35 1.20
N PRO A 326 -5.47 7.79 1.73
CA PRO A 326 -5.83 7.98 3.13
C PRO A 326 -6.27 6.69 3.86
N MET A 327 -6.35 6.75 5.21
CA MET A 327 -6.82 5.68 6.08
C MET A 327 -8.18 6.01 6.71
N ALA A 328 -9.03 4.99 6.91
CA ALA A 328 -10.31 5.11 7.58
C ALA A 328 -10.14 5.03 9.11
N TYR A 329 -10.05 6.17 9.77
CA TYR A 329 -10.04 6.34 11.21
C TYR A 329 -10.97 7.49 11.62
N ARG A 330 -11.31 7.57 12.91
CA ARG A 330 -12.27 8.55 13.43
C ARG A 330 -11.87 9.98 13.11
N GLY A 331 -12.78 10.70 12.41
CA GLY A 331 -12.61 12.11 12.11
C GLY A 331 -11.63 12.43 10.99
N ASN A 332 -11.19 11.44 10.19
CA ASN A 332 -10.38 11.73 9.01
C ASN A 332 -11.21 12.52 7.97
N PRO A 333 -10.82 13.76 7.62
CA PRO A 333 -11.58 14.60 6.70
C PRO A 333 -11.37 14.28 5.21
N ALA A 334 -10.45 13.35 4.87
CA ALA A 334 -10.19 13.00 3.49
C ALA A 334 -11.46 12.51 2.80
N GLU A 335 -11.75 13.07 1.64
CA GLU A 335 -12.98 12.77 0.89
C GLU A 335 -12.82 11.51 0.04
N VAL A 336 -13.91 10.73 -0.03
CA VAL A 336 -14.03 9.64 -0.99
C VAL A 336 -14.31 10.25 -2.37
N LYS A 337 -13.50 9.87 -3.35
CA LYS A 337 -13.64 10.25 -4.77
C LYS A 337 -13.87 8.99 -5.60
N ALA A 338 -14.44 9.12 -6.79
CA ALA A 338 -14.48 8.02 -7.76
C ALA A 338 -13.05 7.58 -8.14
N ASN A 339 -12.90 6.31 -8.51
CA ASN A 339 -11.62 5.69 -8.89
C ASN A 339 -10.56 5.60 -7.77
N MET A 340 -10.98 5.65 -6.51
CA MET A 340 -10.11 5.24 -5.40
C MET A 340 -10.19 3.73 -5.21
N VAL A 341 -9.08 3.11 -4.84
CA VAL A 341 -9.01 1.70 -4.47
C VAL A 341 -8.80 1.60 -2.97
N ILE A 342 -9.76 1.00 -2.27
CA ILE A 342 -9.80 1.02 -0.81
C ILE A 342 -9.95 -0.41 -0.28
N PHE A 343 -9.04 -0.82 0.59
CA PHE A 343 -9.17 -2.06 1.35
C PHE A 343 -9.92 -1.78 2.65
N MET A 344 -11.05 -2.47 2.81
CA MET A 344 -11.83 -2.44 4.05
C MET A 344 -11.60 -3.72 4.82
N HIS A 345 -11.27 -3.61 6.12
CA HIS A 345 -10.98 -4.74 6.98
C HIS A 345 -11.73 -4.67 8.30
N MET A 346 -12.53 -5.67 8.54
CA MET A 346 -13.26 -5.88 9.79
C MET A 346 -12.45 -6.85 10.65
N ILE A 347 -11.74 -6.31 11.65
CA ILE A 347 -10.83 -7.08 12.50
C ILE A 347 -11.35 -7.08 13.93
N LEU A 348 -11.57 -8.27 14.47
CA LEU A 348 -11.99 -8.51 15.85
C LEU A 348 -11.03 -9.50 16.51
N MET A 349 -10.46 -9.11 17.66
CA MET A 349 -9.52 -9.91 18.43
C MET A 349 -10.01 -10.03 19.88
N ASP A 350 -10.51 -11.19 20.26
CA ASP A 350 -10.98 -11.46 21.61
C ASP A 350 -9.99 -12.33 22.38
N SER A 351 -9.10 -11.68 23.13
CA SER A 351 -8.10 -12.36 23.96
C SER A 351 -8.68 -13.11 25.17
N ILE A 352 -9.96 -12.91 25.51
CA ILE A 352 -10.61 -13.62 26.63
C ILE A 352 -11.00 -15.02 26.19
N THR A 353 -11.56 -15.13 24.99
CA THR A 353 -11.98 -16.41 24.42
C THR A 353 -10.96 -16.99 23.44
N ASP A 354 -9.85 -16.32 23.24
CA ASP A 354 -8.81 -16.70 22.30
C ASP A 354 -9.34 -16.83 20.85
N THR A 355 -10.24 -15.93 20.46
CA THR A 355 -10.94 -15.98 19.18
C THR A 355 -10.58 -14.77 18.32
N ALA A 356 -10.19 -15.03 17.07
CA ALA A 356 -9.99 -14.01 16.04
C ALA A 356 -11.09 -14.09 14.98
N MET A 357 -11.49 -12.95 14.47
CA MET A 357 -12.36 -12.87 13.30
C MET A 357 -11.92 -11.72 12.41
N THR A 358 -11.64 -12.06 11.16
CA THR A 358 -11.24 -11.07 10.16
C THR A 358 -12.04 -11.27 8.87
N LEU A 359 -12.51 -10.16 8.33
CA LEU A 359 -13.20 -10.11 7.05
C LEU A 359 -12.78 -8.85 6.33
N GLY A 360 -12.08 -8.96 5.20
CA GLY A 360 -11.61 -7.80 4.46
C GLY A 360 -11.73 -7.99 2.95
N GLN A 361 -12.05 -6.91 2.26
CA GLN A 361 -12.22 -6.85 0.82
C GLN A 361 -11.68 -5.54 0.24
N THR A 362 -11.22 -5.56 -1.01
CA THR A 362 -10.84 -4.38 -1.76
C THR A 362 -11.98 -3.92 -2.66
N TYR A 363 -12.26 -2.63 -2.60
CA TYR A 363 -13.29 -1.95 -3.39
C TYR A 363 -12.68 -0.91 -4.32
N LEU A 364 -13.25 -0.78 -5.50
CA LEU A 364 -13.09 0.36 -6.39
C LEU A 364 -14.28 1.29 -6.21
N THR A 365 -14.05 2.53 -5.81
CA THR A 365 -15.11 3.53 -5.74
C THR A 365 -15.49 4.01 -7.15
N THR A 366 -16.75 4.34 -7.34
CA THR A 366 -17.32 4.86 -8.59
C THR A 366 -18.07 6.16 -8.32
N ASP A 367 -18.70 6.76 -9.32
CA ASP A 367 -19.63 7.88 -9.12
C ASP A 367 -20.93 7.45 -8.38
N GLY A 368 -21.14 6.15 -8.19
CA GLY A 368 -22.28 5.56 -7.48
C GLY A 368 -21.83 4.55 -6.43
N ALA A 369 -22.46 3.38 -6.41
CA ALA A 369 -22.10 2.30 -5.51
C ALA A 369 -20.68 1.77 -5.82
N PRO A 370 -19.88 1.42 -4.80
CA PRO A 370 -18.55 0.87 -5.02
C PRO A 370 -18.63 -0.52 -5.67
N GLU A 371 -17.61 -0.88 -6.41
CA GLU A 371 -17.42 -2.22 -6.96
C GLU A 371 -16.52 -3.04 -6.03
N CYS A 372 -17.00 -4.18 -5.55
CA CYS A 372 -16.14 -5.16 -4.90
C CYS A 372 -15.28 -5.87 -5.95
N LEU A 373 -13.96 -5.86 -5.77
CA LEU A 373 -13.04 -6.43 -6.77
C LEU A 373 -12.82 -7.93 -6.62
N SER A 374 -13.13 -8.51 -5.46
CA SER A 374 -13.05 -9.95 -5.22
C SER A 374 -14.35 -10.65 -5.61
N THR A 375 -14.23 -11.83 -6.18
CA THR A 375 -15.34 -12.73 -6.49
C THR A 375 -15.58 -13.78 -5.40
N LEU A 376 -14.76 -13.82 -4.36
CA LEU A 376 -14.84 -14.77 -3.27
C LEU A 376 -16.11 -14.56 -2.44
N PRO A 377 -16.77 -15.65 -1.99
CA PRO A 377 -17.94 -15.53 -1.13
C PRO A 377 -17.59 -14.88 0.20
N LEU A 378 -18.58 -14.24 0.80
CA LEU A 378 -18.46 -13.60 2.10
C LEU A 378 -18.86 -14.51 3.27
N ASP A 379 -19.16 -15.79 3.02
CA ASP A 379 -19.47 -16.74 4.07
C ASP A 379 -18.23 -17.02 4.95
N LEU A 380 -18.48 -17.40 6.21
CA LEU A 380 -17.38 -17.83 7.09
C LEU A 380 -16.75 -19.10 6.52
N PRO A 381 -15.47 -19.07 6.11
CA PRO A 381 -14.84 -20.25 5.55
C PRO A 381 -14.61 -21.30 6.63
N VAL A 382 -15.08 -22.52 6.40
CA VAL A 382 -14.92 -23.64 7.32
C VAL A 382 -14.30 -24.81 6.56
N LYS A 383 -13.29 -25.43 7.17
CA LYS A 383 -12.71 -26.69 6.73
C LYS A 383 -13.06 -27.79 7.73
N SER A 384 -13.89 -28.72 7.30
CA SER A 384 -14.12 -29.97 8.04
C SER A 384 -12.85 -30.81 8.03
N GLY A 385 -12.57 -31.50 9.13
CA GLY A 385 -11.48 -32.45 9.26
C GLY A 385 -11.70 -33.69 8.41
#